data_3e66ee78a64e84ee93e19008078238e9
#
_entry.id   3e66ee78a64e84ee93e19008078238e9
#
_cell.length_a   1.000
_cell.length_b   1.000
_cell.length_c   1.000
_cell.angle_alpha   90.00
_cell.angle_beta   90.00
_cell.angle_gamma   90.00
#
_symmetry.space_group_name_H-M   'P 1'
#
loop_
_entity.id
_entity.type
_entity.pdbx_description
1 polymer ?
#
loop_
_entity_poly.entity_id
_entity_poly.type
_entity_poly.pdbx_seq_one_letter_code
_entity_poly.pdbx_strand_id
1 'polypeptide(L)'
;MPKPQERDLEETKITFTRWLESKLTDVNNLNVELLGGPENTGFSNETLSFNVAYELGDKQIKTGMVLRFYPEGFFVFPDYDIHKQYLIMQKLSDHDIKVPNVLWYESSDDIFGTSFYVMEMAKGDAPSDNPPFHQEGWVADSSEEVRENIWWGWVEQMAKIHQVDITGGDFEFLNRPKLAEDYLDQEL
;
A
#
# COMPACT_ATOMS: atom_id res chain seq x y z
N MET A 1 -12.40 -12.56 19.63
CA MET A 1 -12.68 -12.01 18.30
C MET A 1 -12.47 -13.11 17.30
N PRO A 2 -13.38 -13.31 16.32
CA PRO A 2 -13.10 -14.25 15.25
C PRO A 2 -11.83 -13.81 14.52
N LYS A 3 -10.90 -14.74 14.30
CA LYS A 3 -9.74 -14.44 13.45
C LYS A 3 -10.26 -14.19 12.02
N PRO A 4 -9.69 -13.22 11.29
CA PRO A 4 -9.93 -13.12 9.86
C PRO A 4 -9.66 -14.48 9.21
N GLN A 5 -10.43 -14.84 8.21
CA GLN A 5 -10.18 -16.07 7.46
C GLN A 5 -8.80 -15.90 6.79
N GLU A 6 -7.85 -16.72 7.18
CA GLU A 6 -6.51 -16.68 6.59
C GLU A 6 -6.62 -17.11 5.12
N ARG A 7 -6.16 -16.26 4.22
CA ARG A 7 -6.09 -16.54 2.78
C ARG A 7 -5.07 -17.64 2.51
N ASP A 8 -5.39 -18.57 1.63
CA ASP A 8 -4.41 -19.55 1.16
C ASP A 8 -3.32 -18.84 0.34
N LEU A 9 -2.12 -18.80 0.87
CA LEU A 9 -0.99 -18.06 0.31
C LEU A 9 -0.50 -18.65 -1.01
N GLU A 10 -0.54 -19.98 -1.17
CA GLU A 10 -0.11 -20.63 -2.41
C GLU A 10 -1.15 -20.45 -3.52
N GLU A 11 -2.43 -20.56 -3.20
CA GLU A 11 -3.51 -20.25 -4.14
C GLU A 11 -3.48 -18.78 -4.56
N THR A 12 -3.23 -17.88 -3.60
CA THR A 12 -3.10 -16.45 -3.87
C THR A 12 -1.92 -16.15 -4.81
N LYS A 13 -0.77 -16.77 -4.58
CA LYS A 13 0.39 -16.63 -5.46
C LYS A 13 0.09 -17.12 -6.88
N ILE A 14 -0.55 -18.28 -7.03
CA ILE A 14 -0.91 -18.85 -8.33
C ILE A 14 -1.88 -17.89 -9.06
N THR A 15 -2.90 -17.40 -8.35
CA THR A 15 -3.91 -16.49 -8.90
C THR A 15 -3.27 -15.15 -9.28
N PHE A 16 -2.40 -14.59 -8.43
CA PHE A 16 -1.67 -13.36 -8.73
C PHE A 16 -0.77 -13.52 -9.95
N THR A 17 -0.08 -14.64 -10.09
CA THR A 17 0.78 -14.91 -11.25
C THR A 17 -0.03 -14.90 -12.55
N ARG A 18 -1.18 -15.60 -12.59
CA ARG A 18 -2.06 -15.63 -13.77
C ARG A 18 -2.63 -14.26 -14.11
N TRP A 19 -3.04 -13.51 -13.07
CA TRP A 19 -3.54 -12.17 -13.26
C TRP A 19 -2.44 -11.24 -13.80
N LEU A 20 -1.23 -11.35 -13.26
CA LEU A 20 -0.09 -10.55 -13.70
C LEU A 20 0.34 -10.87 -15.14
N GLU A 21 0.27 -12.14 -15.56
CA GLU A 21 0.45 -12.55 -16.97
C GLU A 21 -0.54 -11.84 -17.91
N SER A 22 -1.76 -11.56 -17.44
CA SER A 22 -2.74 -10.82 -18.22
C SER A 22 -2.47 -9.32 -18.31
N LYS A 23 -1.71 -8.75 -17.36
CA LYS A 23 -1.38 -7.31 -17.29
C LYS A 23 -0.04 -6.98 -17.96
N LEU A 24 0.90 -7.90 -17.92
CA LEU A 24 2.22 -7.73 -18.54
C LEU A 24 2.20 -8.29 -19.96
N THR A 25 2.27 -7.39 -20.95
CA THR A 25 2.36 -7.77 -22.37
C THR A 25 3.82 -7.92 -22.79
N ASP A 26 4.06 -8.84 -23.74
CA ASP A 26 5.37 -9.06 -24.36
C ASP A 26 6.49 -9.47 -23.39
N VAL A 27 6.13 -10.13 -22.28
CA VAL A 27 7.08 -10.64 -21.30
C VAL A 27 7.26 -12.16 -21.43
N ASN A 28 8.46 -12.63 -21.10
CA ASN A 28 8.79 -14.04 -21.03
C ASN A 28 9.34 -14.38 -19.63
N ASN A 29 9.33 -15.65 -19.28
CA ASN A 29 9.94 -16.19 -18.08
C ASN A 29 9.46 -15.47 -16.79
N LEU A 30 8.14 -15.16 -16.72
CA LEU A 30 7.56 -14.57 -15.51
C LEU A 30 7.73 -15.54 -14.33
N ASN A 31 8.38 -15.05 -13.28
CA ASN A 31 8.53 -15.72 -12.01
C ASN A 31 8.03 -14.81 -10.88
N VAL A 32 7.15 -15.36 -10.04
CA VAL A 32 6.56 -14.66 -8.89
C VAL A 32 6.89 -15.45 -7.63
N GLU A 33 7.58 -14.80 -6.71
CA GLU A 33 7.96 -15.34 -5.41
C GLU A 33 7.19 -14.57 -4.32
N LEU A 34 6.43 -15.29 -3.50
CA LEU A 34 5.74 -14.69 -2.36
C LEU A 34 6.75 -14.50 -1.21
N LEU A 35 6.84 -13.28 -0.70
CA LEU A 35 7.66 -12.93 0.47
C LEU A 35 6.88 -13.05 1.78
N GLY A 36 5.56 -13.16 1.71
CA GLY A 36 4.65 -13.16 2.85
C GLY A 36 3.99 -11.81 3.09
N GLY A 37 3.17 -11.75 4.14
CA GLY A 37 2.64 -10.51 4.68
C GLY A 37 3.62 -9.92 5.70
N PRO A 38 3.51 -8.62 6.01
CA PRO A 38 4.31 -8.02 7.07
C PRO A 38 3.93 -8.65 8.43
N GLU A 39 4.93 -9.12 9.16
CA GLU A 39 4.75 -9.90 10.41
C GLU A 39 4.05 -9.13 11.55
N ASN A 40 3.94 -7.80 11.45
CA ASN A 40 3.43 -6.91 12.51
C ASN A 40 2.56 -5.76 11.97
N THR A 41 1.80 -5.95 10.90
CA THR A 41 0.91 -4.89 10.42
C THR A 41 -0.42 -4.89 11.15
N GLY A 42 -0.88 -3.66 11.44
CA GLY A 42 -2.15 -3.42 12.06
C GLY A 42 -3.33 -4.04 11.29
N PHE A 43 -4.41 -4.26 12.01
CA PHE A 43 -5.65 -4.96 11.60
C PHE A 43 -6.43 -4.33 10.42
N SER A 44 -5.88 -3.33 9.73
CA SER A 44 -6.68 -2.55 8.78
C SER A 44 -6.66 -3.05 7.34
N ASN A 45 -5.64 -3.84 6.94
CA ASN A 45 -5.52 -4.30 5.54
C ASN A 45 -4.80 -5.63 5.44
N GLU A 46 -5.30 -6.50 4.59
CA GLU A 46 -4.53 -7.65 4.14
C GLU A 46 -3.53 -7.19 3.07
N THR A 47 -2.24 -7.41 3.32
CA THR A 47 -1.16 -6.97 2.44
C THR A 47 -0.20 -8.11 2.22
N LEU A 48 0.12 -8.40 0.96
CA LEU A 48 1.10 -9.42 0.59
C LEU A 48 2.18 -8.82 -0.31
N SER A 49 3.41 -9.24 -0.08
CA SER A 49 4.59 -8.79 -0.80
C SER A 49 5.16 -9.88 -1.69
N PHE A 50 5.60 -9.51 -2.88
CA PHE A 50 6.12 -10.42 -3.89
C PHE A 50 7.40 -9.88 -4.52
N ASN A 51 8.36 -10.76 -4.81
CA ASN A 51 9.39 -10.52 -5.79
C ASN A 51 8.88 -11.00 -7.16
N VAL A 52 8.96 -10.13 -8.15
CA VAL A 52 8.55 -10.42 -9.52
C VAL A 52 9.75 -10.27 -10.45
N ALA A 53 10.04 -11.30 -11.24
CA ALA A 53 11.09 -11.28 -12.24
C ALA A 53 10.51 -11.72 -13.58
N TYR A 54 10.88 -11.03 -14.65
CA TYR A 54 10.48 -11.35 -16.03
C TYR A 54 11.48 -10.79 -17.05
N GLU A 55 11.37 -11.26 -18.28
CA GLU A 55 12.15 -10.76 -19.40
C GLU A 55 11.26 -9.90 -20.31
N LEU A 56 11.73 -8.71 -20.64
CA LEU A 56 11.11 -7.81 -21.60
C LEU A 56 12.10 -7.52 -22.73
N GLY A 57 11.93 -8.20 -23.87
CA GLY A 57 12.95 -8.25 -24.91
C GLY A 57 14.25 -8.86 -24.35
N ASP A 58 15.37 -8.15 -24.48
CA ASP A 58 16.68 -8.60 -23.97
C ASP A 58 16.97 -8.15 -22.52
N LYS A 59 16.00 -7.56 -21.84
CA LYS A 59 16.18 -7.04 -20.48
C LYS A 59 15.55 -7.95 -19.45
N GLN A 60 16.33 -8.34 -18.44
CA GLN A 60 15.81 -8.91 -17.20
C GLN A 60 15.33 -7.82 -16.28
N ILE A 61 14.06 -7.87 -15.89
CA ILE A 61 13.43 -6.98 -14.91
C ILE A 61 13.25 -7.77 -13.61
N LYS A 62 13.62 -7.15 -12.49
CA LYS A 62 13.35 -7.63 -11.13
C LYS A 62 12.77 -6.49 -10.32
N THR A 63 11.61 -6.69 -9.77
CA THR A 63 10.91 -5.67 -8.99
C THR A 63 10.15 -6.28 -7.83
N GLY A 64 10.02 -5.55 -6.73
CA GLY A 64 9.11 -5.90 -5.65
C GLY A 64 7.73 -5.32 -5.92
N MET A 65 6.69 -6.10 -5.68
CA MET A 65 5.30 -5.68 -5.77
C MET A 65 4.58 -5.97 -4.47
N VAL A 66 3.65 -5.08 -4.11
CA VAL A 66 2.79 -5.22 -2.96
C VAL A 66 1.34 -5.28 -3.44
N LEU A 67 0.66 -6.34 -3.05
CA LEU A 67 -0.75 -6.57 -3.29
C LEU A 67 -1.53 -6.23 -2.04
N ARG A 68 -2.49 -5.33 -2.17
CA ARG A 68 -3.31 -4.86 -1.06
C ARG A 68 -4.78 -5.09 -1.35
N PHE A 69 -5.44 -5.84 -0.45
CA PHE A 69 -6.84 -6.23 -0.60
C PHE A 69 -7.77 -5.33 0.20
N TYR A 70 -9.00 -5.21 -0.28
CA TYR A 70 -10.09 -4.78 0.57
C TYR A 70 -10.26 -5.83 1.67
N PRO A 71 -10.25 -5.44 2.95
CA PRO A 71 -10.27 -6.39 4.06
C PRO A 71 -11.61 -7.12 4.14
N GLU A 72 -11.56 -8.39 4.54
CA GLU A 72 -12.75 -9.17 4.85
C GLU A 72 -12.97 -9.20 6.38
N GLY A 73 -14.19 -8.96 6.83
CA GLY A 73 -14.61 -9.12 8.21
C GLY A 73 -14.59 -7.84 9.04
N PHE A 74 -13.72 -7.73 10.04
CA PHE A 74 -13.72 -6.61 10.97
C PHE A 74 -13.04 -5.38 10.39
N PHE A 75 -13.75 -4.24 10.40
CA PHE A 75 -13.24 -2.95 9.97
C PHE A 75 -12.86 -2.10 11.18
N VAL A 76 -11.68 -1.51 11.13
CA VAL A 76 -11.25 -0.49 12.12
C VAL A 76 -11.91 0.86 11.82
N PHE A 77 -12.15 1.13 10.54
CA PHE A 77 -12.75 2.38 10.07
C PHE A 77 -14.17 2.13 9.56
N PRO A 78 -15.14 3.04 9.85
CA PRO A 78 -16.52 2.90 9.38
C PRO A 78 -16.63 2.83 7.86
N ASP A 79 -15.88 3.67 7.16
CA ASP A 79 -15.81 3.74 5.70
C ASP A 79 -14.44 3.24 5.23
N TYR A 80 -14.43 2.05 4.69
CA TYR A 80 -13.24 1.47 4.08
C TYR A 80 -13.35 1.53 2.56
N ASP A 81 -12.54 2.37 1.92
CA ASP A 81 -12.53 2.54 0.47
C ASP A 81 -11.12 2.31 -0.08
N ILE A 82 -10.88 1.11 -0.58
CA ILE A 82 -9.58 0.72 -1.14
C ILE A 82 -9.30 1.45 -2.47
N HIS A 83 -10.36 1.80 -3.24
CA HIS A 83 -10.20 2.59 -4.45
C HIS A 83 -9.74 4.02 -4.13
N LYS A 84 -10.32 4.62 -3.09
CA LYS A 84 -9.87 5.92 -2.58
C LYS A 84 -8.40 5.91 -2.16
N GLN A 85 -7.94 4.85 -1.49
CA GLN A 85 -6.52 4.69 -1.14
C GLN A 85 -5.62 4.64 -2.37
N TYR A 86 -6.02 3.88 -3.40
CA TYR A 86 -5.31 3.84 -4.68
C TYR A 86 -5.25 5.21 -5.34
N LEU A 87 -6.39 5.92 -5.43
CA LEU A 87 -6.46 7.25 -6.06
C LEU A 87 -5.62 8.29 -5.31
N ILE A 88 -5.64 8.30 -3.97
CA ILE A 88 -4.80 9.21 -3.17
C ILE A 88 -3.32 9.00 -3.51
N MET A 89 -2.85 7.75 -3.49
CA MET A 89 -1.45 7.46 -3.78
C MET A 89 -1.08 7.84 -5.23
N GLN A 90 -1.98 7.56 -6.19
CA GLN A 90 -1.79 7.94 -7.59
C GLN A 90 -1.66 9.46 -7.74
N LYS A 91 -2.54 10.24 -7.10
CA LYS A 91 -2.50 11.70 -7.16
C LYS A 91 -1.30 12.29 -6.42
N LEU A 92 -0.93 11.74 -5.27
CA LEU A 92 0.24 12.20 -4.53
C LEU A 92 1.56 11.92 -5.26
N SER A 93 1.61 10.93 -6.15
CA SER A 93 2.81 10.66 -6.96
C SER A 93 3.13 11.77 -7.97
N ASP A 94 2.15 12.60 -8.33
CA ASP A 94 2.33 13.77 -9.20
C ASP A 94 2.98 14.96 -8.45
N HIS A 95 3.11 14.85 -7.13
CA HIS A 95 3.75 15.83 -6.25
C HIS A 95 5.11 15.29 -5.77
N ASP A 96 5.97 16.15 -5.24
CA ASP A 96 7.24 15.75 -4.62
C ASP A 96 7.04 15.08 -3.25
N ILE A 97 6.20 14.01 -3.22
CA ILE A 97 5.84 13.23 -2.05
C ILE A 97 6.27 11.79 -2.27
N LYS A 98 6.94 11.21 -1.28
CA LYS A 98 7.44 9.83 -1.36
C LYS A 98 6.31 8.84 -1.06
N VAL A 99 5.59 8.46 -2.09
CA VAL A 99 4.60 7.37 -2.05
C VAL A 99 5.03 6.23 -2.96
N PRO A 100 4.70 4.98 -2.65
CA PRO A 100 4.86 3.88 -3.59
C PRO A 100 4.09 4.15 -4.88
N ASN A 101 4.68 3.82 -6.02
CA ASN A 101 4.01 3.95 -7.30
C ASN A 101 2.91 2.89 -7.40
N VAL A 102 1.66 3.31 -7.59
CA VAL A 102 0.53 2.39 -7.80
C VAL A 102 0.46 1.97 -9.26
N LEU A 103 0.36 0.67 -9.49
CA LEU A 103 0.47 0.08 -10.82
C LEU A 103 -0.90 -0.25 -11.42
N TRP A 104 -1.75 -0.95 -10.67
CA TRP A 104 -3.08 -1.37 -11.12
C TRP A 104 -4.08 -1.38 -9.97
N TYR A 105 -5.31 -1.03 -10.28
CA TYR A 105 -6.46 -1.23 -9.43
C TYR A 105 -7.44 -2.21 -10.11
N GLU A 106 -7.96 -3.16 -9.37
CA GLU A 106 -8.93 -4.14 -9.83
C GLU A 106 -10.19 -4.09 -8.95
N SER A 107 -11.29 -3.69 -9.56
CA SER A 107 -12.57 -3.54 -8.86
C SER A 107 -13.38 -4.82 -8.81
N SER A 108 -13.08 -5.78 -9.71
CA SER A 108 -13.79 -7.05 -9.79
C SER A 108 -13.45 -7.95 -8.62
N ASP A 109 -14.42 -8.63 -8.09
CA ASP A 109 -14.30 -9.70 -7.11
C ASP A 109 -14.03 -11.09 -7.74
N ASP A 110 -14.06 -11.19 -9.08
CA ASP A 110 -13.87 -12.47 -9.80
C ASP A 110 -12.49 -13.11 -9.58
N ILE A 111 -11.46 -12.31 -9.24
CA ILE A 111 -10.08 -12.78 -9.19
C ILE A 111 -9.73 -13.33 -7.80
N PHE A 112 -10.00 -12.55 -6.75
CA PHE A 112 -9.64 -12.88 -5.38
C PHE A 112 -10.83 -12.89 -4.40
N GLY A 113 -12.06 -12.79 -4.91
CA GLY A 113 -13.26 -12.63 -4.08
C GLY A 113 -13.44 -11.22 -3.53
N THR A 114 -12.54 -10.29 -3.86
CA THR A 114 -12.55 -8.91 -3.34
C THR A 114 -11.76 -7.98 -4.24
N SER A 115 -12.04 -6.68 -4.17
CA SER A 115 -11.25 -5.67 -4.88
C SER A 115 -9.85 -5.51 -4.28
N PHE A 116 -8.89 -5.12 -5.12
CA PHE A 116 -7.50 -4.97 -4.71
C PHE A 116 -6.75 -3.95 -5.57
N TYR A 117 -5.57 -3.54 -5.10
CA TYR A 117 -4.62 -2.84 -5.94
C TYR A 117 -3.20 -3.36 -5.76
N VAL A 118 -2.37 -3.10 -6.77
CA VAL A 118 -0.96 -3.45 -6.81
C VAL A 118 -0.14 -2.18 -6.86
N MET A 119 0.91 -2.13 -6.05
CA MET A 119 1.88 -1.04 -6.02
C MET A 119 3.31 -1.58 -6.03
N GLU A 120 4.27 -0.75 -6.36
CA GLU A 120 5.67 -1.06 -6.19
C GLU A 120 6.02 -1.20 -4.71
N MET A 121 6.88 -2.15 -4.40
CA MET A 121 7.40 -2.30 -3.04
C MET A 121 8.45 -1.20 -2.79
N ALA A 122 8.22 -0.39 -1.78
CA ALA A 122 9.19 0.60 -1.33
C ALA A 122 10.47 -0.10 -0.85
N LYS A 123 11.62 0.46 -1.22
CA LYS A 123 12.93 -0.04 -0.76
C LYS A 123 13.21 0.53 0.63
N GLY A 124 13.67 -0.33 1.52
CA GLY A 124 14.05 0.03 2.88
C GLY A 124 13.39 -0.85 3.92
N ASP A 125 13.72 -0.59 5.17
CA ASP A 125 13.21 -1.33 6.32
C ASP A 125 12.21 -0.45 7.08
N ALA A 126 11.01 -0.98 7.31
CA ALA A 126 10.03 -0.29 8.13
C ALA A 126 10.43 -0.34 9.62
N PRO A 127 10.28 0.78 10.35
CA PRO A 127 10.41 0.74 11.80
C PRO A 127 9.36 -0.20 12.42
N SER A 128 9.74 -0.93 13.48
CA SER A 128 8.82 -1.83 14.18
C SER A 128 7.82 -1.06 15.04
N ASP A 129 6.56 -1.49 15.03
CA ASP A 129 5.54 -0.98 15.94
C ASP A 129 5.53 -1.74 17.27
N ASN A 130 5.92 -3.03 17.24
CA ASN A 130 5.94 -3.87 18.41
C ASN A 130 7.15 -4.84 18.37
N PRO A 131 8.15 -4.66 19.24
CA PRO A 131 8.27 -3.55 20.20
C PRO A 131 8.41 -2.19 19.47
N PRO A 132 8.04 -1.08 20.16
CA PRO A 132 8.12 0.25 19.57
C PRO A 132 9.54 0.60 19.10
N PHE A 133 9.67 1.15 17.91
CA PHE A 133 10.94 1.44 17.21
C PHE A 133 11.94 2.30 18.02
N HIS A 134 11.46 3.06 19.01
CA HIS A 134 12.31 3.87 19.87
C HIS A 134 12.89 3.11 21.06
N GLN A 135 12.39 1.90 21.35
CA GLN A 135 12.85 1.06 22.46
C GLN A 135 13.82 -0.02 21.98
N GLU A 136 13.53 -0.62 20.81
CA GLU A 136 14.26 -1.77 20.30
C GLU A 136 14.28 -1.78 18.77
N GLY A 137 15.30 -2.44 18.19
CA GLY A 137 15.44 -2.63 16.75
C GLY A 137 16.33 -1.57 16.09
N TRP A 138 16.41 -1.66 14.75
CA TRP A 138 17.41 -0.93 13.98
C TRP A 138 17.35 0.60 14.15
N VAL A 139 16.18 1.19 14.41
CA VAL A 139 16.07 2.64 14.68
C VAL A 139 16.66 2.99 16.04
N ALA A 140 16.32 2.22 17.09
CA ALA A 140 16.87 2.41 18.43
C ALA A 140 18.39 2.25 18.45
N ASP A 141 18.91 1.28 17.70
CA ASP A 141 20.33 0.95 17.58
C ASP A 141 21.10 1.91 16.65
N SER A 142 20.42 2.76 15.92
CA SER A 142 21.01 3.72 14.99
C SER A 142 21.70 4.88 15.70
N SER A 143 22.62 5.56 15.00
CA SER A 143 23.22 6.80 15.48
C SER A 143 22.19 7.92 15.65
N GLU A 144 22.51 8.91 16.47
CA GLU A 144 21.68 10.10 16.66
C GLU A 144 21.41 10.82 15.32
N GLU A 145 22.43 10.95 14.47
CA GLU A 145 22.31 11.53 13.13
C GLU A 145 21.28 10.79 12.26
N VAL A 146 21.28 9.46 12.27
CA VAL A 146 20.30 8.65 11.51
C VAL A 146 18.89 8.86 12.05
N ARG A 147 18.70 8.87 13.37
CA ARG A 147 17.39 9.13 13.98
C ARG A 147 16.89 10.55 13.69
N GLU A 148 17.76 11.54 13.72
CA GLU A 148 17.43 12.91 13.35
C GLU A 148 17.01 13.02 11.87
N ASN A 149 17.74 12.37 10.96
CA ASN A 149 17.40 12.34 9.53
C ASN A 149 16.06 11.65 9.26
N ILE A 150 15.74 10.57 9.98
CA ILE A 150 14.44 9.91 9.89
C ILE A 150 13.32 10.85 10.33
N TRP A 151 13.51 11.51 11.49
CA TRP A 151 12.53 12.44 12.04
C TRP A 151 12.25 13.62 11.12
N TRP A 152 13.30 14.31 10.66
CA TRP A 152 13.14 15.44 9.75
C TRP A 152 12.62 15.04 8.39
N GLY A 153 13.01 13.89 7.86
CA GLY A 153 12.48 13.35 6.63
C GLY A 153 10.97 13.10 6.73
N TRP A 154 10.50 12.58 7.86
CA TRP A 154 9.07 12.37 8.11
C TRP A 154 8.30 13.69 8.21
N VAL A 155 8.81 14.65 8.99
CA VAL A 155 8.20 15.99 9.12
C VAL A 155 8.13 16.70 7.76
N GLU A 156 9.18 16.59 6.95
CA GLU A 156 9.21 17.18 5.60
C GLU A 156 8.12 16.58 4.70
N GLN A 157 7.98 15.25 4.67
CA GLN A 157 6.95 14.60 3.87
C GLN A 157 5.54 14.99 4.33
N MET A 158 5.30 15.06 5.64
CA MET A 158 4.03 15.54 6.20
C MET A 158 3.72 16.97 5.78
N ALA A 159 4.72 17.87 5.86
CA ALA A 159 4.57 19.26 5.43
C ALA A 159 4.24 19.36 3.93
N LYS A 160 4.86 18.53 3.07
CA LYS A 160 4.55 18.47 1.64
C LYS A 160 3.12 18.01 1.39
N ILE A 161 2.64 16.99 2.11
CA ILE A 161 1.26 16.51 2.00
C ILE A 161 0.28 17.64 2.36
N HIS A 162 0.54 18.38 3.44
CA HIS A 162 -0.32 19.50 3.87
C HIS A 162 -0.32 20.69 2.89
N GLN A 163 0.66 20.78 1.99
CA GLN A 163 0.73 21.83 0.96
C GLN A 163 0.02 21.44 -0.33
N VAL A 164 -0.42 20.20 -0.48
CA VAL A 164 -1.18 19.78 -1.65
C VAL A 164 -2.50 20.53 -1.71
N ASP A 165 -2.75 21.22 -2.81
CA ASP A 165 -4.05 21.86 -3.03
C ASP A 165 -5.09 20.79 -3.39
N ILE A 166 -5.89 20.43 -2.41
CA ILE A 166 -6.99 19.48 -2.56
C ILE A 166 -8.30 20.13 -2.99
N THR A 167 -8.33 21.44 -3.28
CA THR A 167 -9.56 22.15 -3.68
C THR A 167 -9.92 21.95 -5.15
N GLY A 168 -8.97 21.51 -5.96
CA GLY A 168 -9.16 21.21 -7.38
C GLY A 168 -9.88 19.87 -7.65
N GLY A 169 -10.34 19.70 -8.91
CA GLY A 169 -11.08 18.51 -9.37
C GLY A 169 -10.38 17.18 -9.20
N ASP A 170 -9.05 17.18 -9.08
CA ASP A 170 -8.25 15.97 -8.89
C ASP A 170 -8.51 15.23 -7.59
N PHE A 171 -9.08 15.90 -6.59
CA PHE A 171 -9.36 15.38 -5.24
C PHE A 171 -10.86 15.41 -4.88
N GLU A 172 -11.77 15.52 -5.85
CA GLU A 172 -13.21 15.50 -5.60
C GLU A 172 -13.70 14.21 -4.92
N PHE A 173 -13.00 13.09 -5.17
CA PHE A 173 -13.30 11.79 -4.56
C PHE A 173 -13.11 11.76 -3.03
N LEU A 174 -12.47 12.76 -2.44
CA LEU A 174 -12.27 12.84 -0.98
C LEU A 174 -13.55 13.20 -0.20
N ASN A 175 -14.64 13.60 -0.89
CA ASN A 175 -15.94 13.91 -0.25
C ASN A 175 -15.80 14.85 0.96
N ARG A 176 -15.10 15.96 0.78
CA ARG A 176 -14.79 16.88 1.88
C ARG A 176 -16.06 17.55 2.41
N PRO A 177 -16.26 17.58 3.74
CA PRO A 177 -17.30 18.38 4.32
C PRO A 177 -17.06 19.88 4.01
N LYS A 178 -18.11 20.58 3.62
CA LYS A 178 -18.03 22.01 3.28
C LYS A 178 -18.13 22.91 4.51
N LEU A 179 -18.81 22.43 5.54
CA LEU A 179 -19.05 23.12 6.80
C LEU A 179 -18.62 22.21 7.97
N ALA A 180 -18.32 22.83 9.11
CA ALA A 180 -18.00 22.09 10.33
C ALA A 180 -19.16 21.19 10.79
N GLU A 181 -20.40 21.60 10.52
CA GLU A 181 -21.63 20.84 10.80
C GLU A 181 -21.66 19.54 9.97
N ASP A 182 -21.31 19.62 8.68
CA ASP A 182 -21.24 18.46 7.77
C ASP A 182 -20.20 17.43 8.26
N TYR A 183 -19.11 17.92 8.87
CA TYR A 183 -18.07 17.05 9.44
C TYR A 183 -18.59 16.28 10.66
N LEU A 184 -19.31 16.95 11.55
CA LEU A 184 -19.90 16.31 12.73
C LEU A 184 -20.97 15.28 12.35
N ASP A 185 -21.74 15.53 11.30
CA ASP A 185 -22.76 14.61 10.81
C ASP A 185 -22.17 13.37 10.11
N GLN A 186 -20.92 13.46 9.63
CA GLN A 186 -20.20 12.30 9.04
C GLN A 186 -19.53 11.41 10.09
N GLU A 187 -19.17 11.96 11.25
CA GLU A 187 -18.44 11.25 12.30
C GLU A 187 -19.35 10.66 13.40
N LEU A 188 -20.64 10.98 13.40
CA LEU A 188 -21.64 10.47 14.35
C LEU A 188 -22.53 9.39 13.74
#